data_59036040e1825c3587134b6d321d9400
#
_entry.id   59036040e1825c3587134b6d321d9400
#
_cell.length_a   1.000
_cell.length_b   1.000
_cell.length_c   1.000
_cell.angle_alpha   90.00
_cell.angle_beta   90.00
_cell.angle_gamma   90.00
#
_symmetry.space_group_name_H-M   'P 1'
#
loop_
_entity.id
_entity.type
_entity.pdbx_description
1 polymer ?
#
loop_
_entity_poly.entity_id
_entity_poly.type
_entity_poly.pdbx_seq_one_letter_code
_entity_poly.pdbx_strand_id
1 'polypeptide(L)'
;ERWEALDALADLVDEEVALRPELDLAGLVAELRLRADARHPPVVQGVTLASLHAAKGLEWDAVFLVGLTDGTLPISHALAHGPDSEAVEEERRLLYVGITRARVHLALSWALARAPGGRQGRKPSRFLSGLNPHAPAVESGSRSRRPKPGNARCRICNERLTTPTAVMLRRC
;
A
#
# COMPACT_ATOMS: atom_id res chain seq x y z
N GLU A 1 3.08 -9.33 18.02
CA GLU A 1 4.17 -8.36 17.65
C GLU A 1 5.49 -8.60 18.40
N ARG A 2 5.54 -8.63 19.74
CA ARG A 2 6.81 -8.84 20.47
C ARG A 2 7.38 -10.25 20.30
N TRP A 3 6.55 -11.27 20.31
CA TRP A 3 6.95 -12.67 20.09
C TRP A 3 7.41 -12.90 18.66
N GLU A 4 6.70 -12.40 17.68
CA GLU A 4 7.07 -12.47 16.25
C GLU A 4 8.44 -11.80 15.98
N ALA A 5 8.72 -10.68 16.65
CA ALA A 5 10.02 -10.01 16.53
C ALA A 5 11.16 -10.82 17.16
N LEU A 6 10.87 -11.53 18.26
CA LEU A 6 11.86 -12.43 18.90
C LEU A 6 12.10 -13.69 18.07
N ASP A 7 11.04 -14.27 17.49
CA ASP A 7 11.15 -15.42 16.59
C ASP A 7 11.97 -15.04 15.34
N ALA A 8 11.69 -13.87 14.73
CA ALA A 8 12.47 -13.39 13.59
C ALA A 8 13.95 -13.12 13.94
N LEU A 9 14.23 -12.69 15.15
CA LEU A 9 15.61 -12.54 15.62
C LEU A 9 16.28 -13.91 15.83
N ALA A 10 15.55 -14.89 16.35
CA ALA A 10 16.05 -16.25 16.51
C ALA A 10 16.36 -16.89 15.14
N ASP A 11 15.43 -16.79 14.18
CA ASP A 11 15.63 -17.28 12.82
C ASP A 11 16.85 -16.63 12.16
N LEU A 12 17.04 -15.32 12.35
CA LEU A 12 18.22 -14.62 11.84
C LEU A 12 19.52 -15.14 12.46
N VAL A 13 19.52 -15.43 13.76
CA VAL A 13 20.69 -16.01 14.45
C VAL A 13 21.00 -17.39 13.89
N ASP A 14 19.98 -18.23 13.71
CA ASP A 14 20.12 -19.58 13.17
C ASP A 14 20.67 -19.54 11.73
N GLU A 15 20.19 -18.61 10.90
CA GLU A 15 20.68 -18.40 9.54
C GLU A 15 22.16 -17.96 9.53
N GLU A 16 22.53 -17.00 10.39
CA GLU A 16 23.91 -16.50 10.46
C GLU A 16 24.89 -17.57 10.98
N VAL A 17 24.49 -18.38 11.94
CA VAL A 17 25.29 -19.49 12.44
C VAL A 17 25.43 -20.60 11.40
N ALA A 18 24.38 -20.88 10.62
CA ALA A 18 24.42 -21.85 9.53
C ALA A 18 25.38 -21.41 8.40
N LEU A 19 25.38 -20.12 8.07
CA LEU A 19 26.25 -19.56 7.01
C LEU A 19 27.71 -19.39 7.47
N ARG A 20 27.92 -19.13 8.75
CA ARG A 20 29.26 -18.86 9.35
C ARG A 20 29.43 -19.62 10.66
N PRO A 21 29.71 -20.94 10.61
CA PRO A 21 29.84 -21.78 11.80
C PRO A 21 30.95 -21.33 12.78
N GLU A 22 31.91 -20.55 12.29
CA GLU A 22 33.02 -19.99 13.06
C GLU A 22 32.63 -18.68 13.79
N LEU A 23 31.40 -18.18 13.61
CA LEU A 23 30.95 -16.93 14.20
C LEU A 23 30.76 -17.11 15.71
N ASP A 24 31.59 -16.40 16.50
CA ASP A 24 31.41 -16.35 17.94
C ASP A 24 30.32 -15.33 18.36
N LEU A 25 29.98 -15.34 19.63
CA LEU A 25 28.95 -14.43 20.17
C LEU A 25 29.31 -12.95 19.96
N ALA A 26 30.61 -12.60 20.04
CA ALA A 26 31.07 -11.23 19.85
C ALA A 26 30.88 -10.79 18.40
N GLY A 27 31.21 -11.65 17.44
CA GLY A 27 30.98 -11.45 16.02
C GLY A 27 29.50 -11.34 15.67
N LEU A 28 28.66 -12.19 16.25
CA LEU A 28 27.19 -12.10 16.09
C LEU A 28 26.65 -10.76 16.58
N VAL A 29 27.05 -10.31 17.78
CA VAL A 29 26.62 -9.01 18.31
C VAL A 29 27.10 -7.85 17.45
N ALA A 30 28.30 -7.93 16.89
CA ALA A 30 28.82 -6.92 15.98
C ALA A 30 28.00 -6.85 14.70
N GLU A 31 27.65 -8.00 14.10
CA GLU A 31 26.79 -8.10 12.91
C GLU A 31 25.39 -7.54 13.17
N LEU A 32 24.76 -7.90 14.28
CA LEU A 32 23.43 -7.39 14.66
C LEU A 32 23.44 -5.86 14.84
N ARG A 33 24.53 -5.31 15.43
CA ARG A 33 24.68 -3.85 15.55
C ARG A 33 24.83 -3.19 14.19
N LEU A 34 25.64 -3.76 13.31
CA LEU A 34 25.86 -3.25 11.96
C LEU A 34 24.52 -3.22 11.17
N ARG A 35 23.71 -4.24 11.28
CA ARG A 35 22.35 -4.30 10.69
C ARG A 35 21.40 -3.29 11.31
N ALA A 36 21.45 -3.11 12.62
CA ALA A 36 20.62 -2.11 13.31
C ALA A 36 21.00 -0.68 12.88
N ASP A 37 22.28 -0.39 12.73
CA ASP A 37 22.78 0.92 12.27
C ASP A 37 22.43 1.15 10.80
N ALA A 38 22.48 0.11 9.97
CA ALA A 38 22.05 0.15 8.58
C ALA A 38 20.51 0.23 8.42
N ARG A 39 19.75 0.17 9.52
CA ARG A 39 18.28 0.14 9.54
C ARG A 39 17.68 -0.96 8.64
N HIS A 40 18.38 -2.09 8.55
CA HIS A 40 17.85 -3.28 7.89
C HIS A 40 17.17 -4.15 8.95
N PRO A 41 15.85 -4.10 9.08
CA PRO A 41 15.15 -5.03 9.97
C PRO A 41 15.39 -6.46 9.46
N PRO A 42 15.40 -7.48 10.35
CA PRO A 42 15.46 -8.86 9.92
C PRO A 42 14.33 -9.12 8.91
N VAL A 43 14.65 -9.84 7.84
CA VAL A 43 13.68 -10.16 6.77
C VAL A 43 12.72 -11.19 7.32
N VAL A 44 11.70 -10.73 8.02
CA VAL A 44 10.56 -11.56 8.37
C VAL A 44 9.81 -11.84 7.07
N GLN A 45 9.59 -13.11 6.74
CA GLN A 45 8.66 -13.49 5.68
C GLN A 45 7.25 -13.08 6.13
N GLY A 46 6.85 -11.87 5.80
CA GLY A 46 5.60 -11.31 6.26
C GLY A 46 5.22 -10.04 5.52
N VAL A 47 4.03 -9.53 5.83
CA VAL A 47 3.56 -8.25 5.32
C VAL A 47 4.06 -7.14 6.21
N THR A 48 4.87 -6.24 5.65
CA THR A 48 5.32 -5.03 6.36
C THR A 48 4.26 -3.93 6.23
N LEU A 49 3.79 -3.41 7.35
CA LEU A 49 2.94 -2.23 7.41
C LEU A 49 3.79 -1.01 7.80
N ALA A 50 3.80 0.00 6.95
CA ALA A 50 4.58 1.20 7.18
C ALA A 50 3.85 2.45 6.70
N SER A 51 4.14 3.60 7.29
CA SER A 51 3.77 4.89 6.68
C SER A 51 4.72 5.20 5.52
N LEU A 52 4.30 6.08 4.60
CA LEU A 52 5.15 6.53 3.49
C LEU A 52 6.46 7.15 3.97
N HIS A 53 6.44 7.86 5.09
CA HIS A 53 7.64 8.45 5.68
C HIS A 53 8.61 7.38 6.20
N ALA A 54 8.08 6.35 6.86
CA ALA A 54 8.89 5.24 7.39
C ALA A 54 9.44 4.33 6.27
N ALA A 55 8.82 4.35 5.09
CA ALA A 55 9.26 3.57 3.93
C ALA A 55 10.51 4.16 3.22
N LYS A 56 10.98 5.35 3.63
CA LYS A 56 12.14 5.99 3.02
C LYS A 56 13.40 5.12 3.22
N GLY A 57 14.06 4.79 2.12
CA GLY A 57 15.28 3.97 2.12
C GLY A 57 15.03 2.46 2.14
N LEU A 58 13.77 2.01 2.23
CA LEU A 58 13.39 0.59 2.14
C LEU A 58 12.84 0.28 0.75
N GLU A 59 12.88 -0.99 0.36
CA GLU A 59 12.31 -1.47 -0.92
C GLU A 59 11.72 -2.86 -0.74
N TRP A 60 10.66 -3.16 -1.49
CA TRP A 60 9.97 -4.45 -1.48
C TRP A 60 9.63 -4.89 -2.90
N ASP A 61 9.51 -6.19 -3.11
CA ASP A 61 9.11 -6.73 -4.40
C ASP A 61 7.67 -6.33 -4.76
N ALA A 62 6.80 -6.25 -3.76
CA ALA A 62 5.42 -5.81 -3.94
C ALA A 62 5.04 -4.73 -2.93
N VAL A 63 4.48 -3.63 -3.43
CA VAL A 63 4.01 -2.49 -2.62
C VAL A 63 2.55 -2.20 -2.92
N PHE A 64 1.75 -2.09 -1.89
CA PHE A 64 0.34 -1.74 -1.93
C PHE A 64 0.13 -0.39 -1.25
N LEU A 65 -0.03 0.68 -2.01
CA LEU A 65 -0.36 1.99 -1.47
C LEU A 65 -1.88 2.10 -1.33
N VAL A 66 -2.35 2.18 -0.10
CA VAL A 66 -3.78 2.16 0.22
C VAL A 66 -4.29 3.51 0.67
N GLY A 67 -5.58 3.77 0.46
CA GLY A 67 -6.22 4.98 0.97
C GLY A 67 -5.88 6.26 0.20
N LEU A 68 -5.48 6.17 -1.06
CA LEU A 68 -5.10 7.32 -1.90
C LEU A 68 -6.31 8.17 -2.27
N THR A 69 -6.74 9.03 -1.35
CA THR A 69 -7.86 9.95 -1.53
C THR A 69 -7.46 11.37 -1.19
N ASP A 70 -8.05 12.37 -1.86
CA ASP A 70 -7.95 13.76 -1.45
C ASP A 70 -8.38 13.92 0.01
N GLY A 71 -7.56 14.58 0.83
CA GLY A 71 -7.73 14.68 2.26
C GLY A 71 -6.96 13.64 3.09
N THR A 72 -6.45 12.57 2.44
CA THR A 72 -5.51 11.60 3.04
C THR A 72 -4.12 11.75 2.42
N LEU A 73 -4.03 11.78 1.10
CA LEU A 73 -2.82 12.10 0.34
C LEU A 73 -3.23 12.77 -0.99
N PRO A 74 -3.06 14.09 -1.13
CA PRO A 74 -2.54 15.03 -0.11
C PRO A 74 -3.48 15.18 1.09
N ILE A 75 -2.90 15.46 2.26
CA ILE A 75 -3.65 15.70 3.50
C ILE A 75 -4.49 16.99 3.39
N SER A 76 -5.60 17.02 4.15
CA SER A 76 -6.52 18.16 4.12
C SER A 76 -5.82 19.50 4.46
N HIS A 77 -4.84 19.47 5.37
CA HIS A 77 -4.06 20.66 5.72
C HIS A 77 -3.28 21.22 4.53
N ALA A 78 -2.59 20.37 3.77
CA ALA A 78 -1.87 20.80 2.57
C ALA A 78 -2.82 21.41 1.54
N LEU A 79 -4.01 20.81 1.35
CA LEU A 79 -5.03 21.31 0.42
C LEU A 79 -5.58 22.69 0.79
N ALA A 80 -5.58 23.05 2.07
CA ALA A 80 -6.04 24.36 2.54
C ALA A 80 -5.15 25.51 2.08
N HIS A 81 -3.88 25.23 1.74
CA HIS A 81 -2.94 26.22 1.22
C HIS A 81 -3.05 26.46 -0.30
N GLY A 82 -3.95 25.76 -0.98
CA GLY A 82 -4.16 25.84 -2.42
C GLY A 82 -3.61 24.65 -3.19
N PRO A 83 -4.15 24.42 -4.39
CA PRO A 83 -3.83 23.23 -5.19
C PRO A 83 -2.37 23.17 -5.65
N ASP A 84 -1.73 24.30 -5.85
CA ASP A 84 -0.36 24.44 -6.38
C ASP A 84 0.61 24.92 -5.29
N SER A 85 0.27 24.72 -4.02
CA SER A 85 1.12 25.11 -2.89
C SER A 85 2.31 24.17 -2.72
N GLU A 86 3.39 24.70 -2.13
CA GLU A 86 4.56 23.89 -1.76
C GLU A 86 4.18 22.70 -0.86
N ALA A 87 3.19 22.90 0.03
CA ALA A 87 2.67 21.82 0.88
C ALA A 87 2.06 20.68 0.06
N VAL A 88 1.37 20.96 -1.03
CA VAL A 88 0.83 19.94 -1.94
C VAL A 88 1.95 19.25 -2.73
N GLU A 89 2.98 20.01 -3.14
CA GLU A 89 4.12 19.41 -3.83
C GLU A 89 4.96 18.51 -2.92
N GLU A 90 5.05 18.81 -1.62
CA GLU A 90 5.71 17.91 -0.66
C GLU A 90 4.93 16.59 -0.50
N GLU A 91 3.60 16.64 -0.44
CA GLU A 91 2.75 15.46 -0.44
C GLU A 91 2.90 14.63 -1.74
N ARG A 92 3.13 15.31 -2.88
CA ARG A 92 3.42 14.65 -4.15
C ARG A 92 4.76 13.91 -4.10
N ARG A 93 5.80 14.53 -3.52
CA ARG A 93 7.11 13.89 -3.30
C ARG A 93 6.99 12.68 -2.38
N LEU A 94 6.14 12.76 -1.36
CA LEU A 94 5.87 11.65 -0.48
C LEU A 94 5.21 10.46 -1.21
N LEU A 95 4.25 10.72 -2.09
CA LEU A 95 3.68 9.68 -2.96
C LEU A 95 4.76 9.08 -3.87
N TYR A 96 5.62 9.90 -4.46
CA TYR A 96 6.73 9.44 -5.30
C TYR A 96 7.66 8.50 -4.52
N VAL A 97 7.99 8.83 -3.28
CA VAL A 97 8.77 7.94 -2.40
C VAL A 97 8.06 6.59 -2.26
N GLY A 98 6.76 6.57 -1.98
CA GLY A 98 6.00 5.32 -1.85
C GLY A 98 6.00 4.49 -3.13
N ILE A 99 5.78 5.10 -4.29
CA ILE A 99 5.77 4.43 -5.59
C ILE A 99 7.13 3.79 -5.89
N THR A 100 8.21 4.52 -5.63
CA THR A 100 9.58 4.04 -5.89
C THR A 100 10.07 2.97 -4.92
N ARG A 101 9.26 2.59 -3.92
CA ARG A 101 9.59 1.45 -3.03
C ARG A 101 9.29 0.10 -3.66
N ALA A 102 8.50 0.06 -4.72
CA ALA A 102 8.14 -1.17 -5.42
C ALA A 102 9.22 -1.55 -6.43
N ARG A 103 9.78 -2.75 -6.29
CA ARG A 103 10.77 -3.32 -7.23
C ARG A 103 10.11 -4.03 -8.40
N VAL A 104 9.01 -4.74 -8.16
CA VAL A 104 8.34 -5.59 -9.17
C VAL A 104 6.87 -5.24 -9.31
N HIS A 105 6.13 -5.17 -8.21
CA HIS A 105 4.68 -4.97 -8.22
C HIS A 105 4.27 -3.73 -7.44
N LEU A 106 3.48 -2.87 -8.06
CA LEU A 106 2.86 -1.70 -7.43
C LEU A 106 1.35 -1.77 -7.59
N ALA A 107 0.62 -1.67 -6.48
CA ALA A 107 -0.82 -1.54 -6.48
C ALA A 107 -1.23 -0.24 -5.77
N LEU A 108 -2.08 0.54 -6.43
CA LEU A 108 -2.62 1.79 -5.90
C LEU A 108 -4.12 1.63 -5.65
N SER A 109 -4.59 1.99 -4.46
CA SER A 109 -6.00 1.82 -4.12
C SER A 109 -6.58 2.98 -3.32
N TRP A 110 -7.88 3.20 -3.49
CA TRP A 110 -8.64 4.19 -2.75
C TRP A 110 -10.04 3.67 -2.44
N ALA A 111 -10.65 4.22 -1.38
CA ALA A 111 -12.00 3.90 -0.99
C ALA A 111 -12.92 5.11 -1.19
N LEU A 112 -14.08 4.92 -1.82
CA LEU A 112 -15.07 5.97 -2.04
C LEU A 112 -15.88 6.30 -0.76
N ALA A 113 -15.86 5.41 0.25
CA ALA A 113 -16.53 5.57 1.53
C ALA A 113 -15.58 5.24 2.68
N ARG A 114 -15.85 5.76 3.90
CA ARG A 114 -15.07 5.48 5.11
C ARG A 114 -15.35 4.10 5.70
N ALA A 115 -16.56 3.59 5.48
CA ALA A 115 -16.99 2.30 5.99
C ALA A 115 -17.75 1.52 4.91
N PRO A 116 -17.76 0.18 4.99
CA PRO A 116 -18.56 -0.66 4.10
C PRO A 116 -20.03 -0.20 4.10
N GLY A 117 -20.61 -0.02 2.90
CA GLY A 117 -21.97 0.48 2.76
C GLY A 117 -22.19 1.97 3.05
N GLY A 118 -21.16 2.68 3.50
CA GLY A 118 -21.22 4.11 3.82
C GLY A 118 -21.46 5.01 2.60
N ARG A 119 -21.74 6.31 2.88
CA ARG A 119 -21.94 7.32 1.83
C ARG A 119 -20.66 7.51 1.02
N GLN A 120 -20.76 7.33 -0.28
CA GLN A 120 -19.69 7.59 -1.23
C GLN A 120 -19.54 9.11 -1.43
N GLY A 121 -18.48 9.68 -0.88
CA GLY A 121 -18.20 11.11 -0.99
C GLY A 121 -16.69 11.41 -1.05
N ARG A 122 -15.86 10.39 -0.97
CA ARG A 122 -14.39 10.56 -1.10
C ARG A 122 -14.00 10.58 -2.57
N LYS A 123 -13.06 11.44 -2.89
CA LYS A 123 -12.48 11.53 -4.24
C LYS A 123 -11.14 10.81 -4.25
N PRO A 124 -10.79 10.10 -5.34
CA PRO A 124 -9.40 9.62 -5.54
C PRO A 124 -8.42 10.77 -5.37
N SER A 125 -7.23 10.46 -4.91
CA SER A 125 -6.15 11.45 -4.85
C SER A 125 -5.94 12.10 -6.22
N ARG A 126 -5.83 13.41 -6.26
CA ARG A 126 -5.51 14.17 -7.48
C ARG A 126 -4.19 13.76 -8.13
N PHE A 127 -3.29 13.18 -7.34
CA PHE A 127 -2.01 12.69 -7.85
C PHE A 127 -2.14 11.43 -8.71
N LEU A 128 -3.30 10.76 -8.68
CA LEU A 128 -3.57 9.60 -9.53
C LEU A 128 -4.07 10.00 -10.93
N SER A 129 -4.39 11.27 -11.15
CA SER A 129 -4.80 11.75 -12.47
C SER A 129 -3.63 11.61 -13.44
N GLY A 130 -3.86 10.88 -14.54
CA GLY A 130 -2.84 10.61 -15.56
C GLY A 130 -2.01 9.34 -15.34
N LEU A 131 -2.07 8.69 -14.16
CA LEU A 131 -1.40 7.40 -13.93
C LEU A 131 -2.17 6.20 -14.48
N ASN A 132 -3.44 6.36 -14.81
CA ASN A 132 -4.25 5.33 -15.44
C ASN A 132 -4.72 5.77 -16.82
N PRO A 133 -3.99 5.44 -17.90
CA PRO A 133 -4.37 5.81 -19.27
C PRO A 133 -5.68 5.14 -19.74
N HIS A 134 -6.19 4.15 -19.00
CA HIS A 134 -7.43 3.44 -19.30
C HIS A 134 -8.57 3.75 -18.33
N ALA A 135 -8.39 4.67 -17.37
CA ALA A 135 -9.52 5.16 -16.60
C ALA A 135 -10.44 5.93 -17.56
N PRO A 136 -11.71 5.52 -17.73
CA PRO A 136 -12.66 6.34 -18.47
C PRO A 136 -12.67 7.71 -17.77
N ALA A 137 -12.57 8.78 -18.57
CA ALA A 137 -12.72 10.13 -18.05
C ALA A 137 -13.97 10.15 -17.17
N VAL A 138 -13.81 10.52 -15.90
CA VAL A 138 -14.95 10.69 -15.02
C VAL A 138 -15.63 11.96 -15.49
N GLU A 139 -16.50 11.84 -16.49
CA GLU A 139 -17.41 12.89 -16.85
C GLU A 139 -18.21 13.23 -15.61
N SER A 140 -17.98 14.44 -15.13
CA SER A 140 -18.78 15.06 -14.07
C SER A 140 -20.21 15.21 -14.60
N GLY A 141 -21.05 14.22 -14.37
CA GLY A 141 -22.46 14.38 -14.73
C GLY A 141 -23.16 13.19 -15.34
N SER A 142 -23.10 12.02 -14.79
CA SER A 142 -24.26 11.13 -14.86
C SER A 142 -24.25 10.18 -13.68
N ARG A 143 -25.33 10.23 -12.90
CA ARG A 143 -25.64 9.20 -11.90
C ARG A 143 -25.85 7.88 -12.66
N SER A 144 -24.76 7.11 -12.88
CA SER A 144 -24.91 5.76 -13.40
C SER A 144 -25.71 4.98 -12.35
N ARG A 145 -26.90 4.53 -12.75
CA ARG A 145 -27.73 3.63 -11.94
C ARG A 145 -26.88 2.43 -11.59
N ARG A 146 -26.58 2.26 -10.29
CA ARG A 146 -25.99 1.03 -9.77
C ARG A 146 -26.77 -0.16 -10.33
N PRO A 147 -26.12 -1.17 -10.91
CA PRO A 147 -26.80 -2.43 -11.19
C PRO A 147 -27.36 -2.96 -9.88
N LYS A 148 -28.67 -3.25 -9.85
CA LYS A 148 -29.27 -3.89 -8.68
C LYS A 148 -28.54 -5.21 -8.44
N PRO A 149 -28.15 -5.55 -7.19
CA PRO A 149 -27.30 -6.70 -6.88
C PRO A 149 -27.87 -8.06 -7.34
N GLY A 150 -29.10 -8.14 -7.78
CA GLY A 150 -29.74 -9.39 -8.22
C GLY A 150 -29.45 -9.85 -9.66
N ASN A 151 -28.81 -9.02 -10.51
CA ASN A 151 -28.69 -9.33 -11.95
C ASN A 151 -27.25 -9.31 -12.50
N ALA A 152 -26.24 -9.10 -11.67
CA ALA A 152 -24.86 -9.13 -12.13
C ALA A 152 -24.39 -10.58 -12.30
N ARG A 153 -23.79 -10.87 -13.46
CA ARG A 153 -23.23 -12.20 -13.79
C ARG A 153 -21.73 -12.10 -14.03
N CYS A 154 -21.01 -13.16 -13.67
CA CYS A 154 -19.58 -13.30 -13.95
C CYS A 154 -19.34 -13.30 -15.47
N ARG A 155 -18.32 -12.59 -15.93
CA ARG A 155 -17.96 -12.55 -17.37
C ARG A 155 -17.28 -13.82 -17.85
N ILE A 156 -16.81 -14.65 -16.93
CA ILE A 156 -16.06 -15.87 -17.26
C ILE A 156 -16.97 -17.09 -17.22
N CYS A 157 -17.71 -17.31 -16.12
CA CYS A 157 -18.55 -18.51 -15.91
C CYS A 157 -20.06 -18.23 -16.05
N ASN A 158 -20.47 -16.97 -16.29
CA ASN A 158 -21.87 -16.52 -16.41
C ASN A 158 -22.75 -16.79 -15.18
N GLU A 159 -22.16 -17.13 -14.04
CA GLU A 159 -22.88 -17.37 -12.79
C GLU A 159 -23.29 -16.08 -12.09
N ARG A 160 -24.35 -16.13 -11.25
CA ARG A 160 -24.80 -14.94 -10.51
C ARG A 160 -23.78 -14.53 -9.44
N LEU A 161 -23.45 -13.28 -9.41
CA LEU A 161 -22.51 -12.72 -8.43
C LEU A 161 -23.29 -12.32 -7.17
N THR A 162 -23.05 -13.01 -6.07
CA THR A 162 -23.79 -12.85 -4.81
C THR A 162 -23.10 -11.91 -3.81
N THR A 163 -21.79 -11.67 -3.97
CA THR A 163 -21.03 -10.80 -3.07
C THR A 163 -20.82 -9.41 -3.67
N PRO A 164 -20.81 -8.33 -2.86
CA PRO A 164 -20.55 -6.99 -3.34
C PRO A 164 -19.20 -6.85 -4.08
N THR A 165 -18.18 -7.55 -3.60
CA THR A 165 -16.84 -7.55 -4.21
C THR A 165 -16.85 -8.23 -5.58
N ALA A 166 -17.51 -9.39 -5.71
CA ALA A 166 -17.65 -10.11 -6.98
C ALA A 166 -18.43 -9.27 -8.01
N VAL A 167 -19.48 -8.56 -7.58
CA VAL A 167 -20.25 -7.64 -8.44
C VAL A 167 -19.37 -6.49 -8.94
N MET A 168 -18.53 -5.92 -8.07
CA MET A 168 -17.64 -4.82 -8.41
C MET A 168 -16.55 -5.24 -9.40
N LEU A 169 -15.96 -6.41 -9.20
CA LEU A 169 -14.90 -6.95 -10.06
C LEU A 169 -15.44 -7.67 -11.29
N ARG A 170 -16.77 -7.96 -11.35
CA ARG A 170 -17.42 -8.82 -12.37
C ARG A 170 -16.71 -10.17 -12.57
N ARG A 171 -16.19 -10.72 -11.51
CA ARG A 171 -15.52 -12.02 -11.42
C ARG A 171 -16.08 -12.82 -10.25
N CYS A 172 -16.12 -14.11 -10.38
CA CYS A 172 -16.45 -15.05 -9.30
C CYS A 172 -15.23 -15.41 -8.47
#